data_10437df1e959f0aab77ac3a81ee2ec3c
#
_entry.id   10437df1e959f0aab77ac3a81ee2ec3c
#
_cell.length_a   1.000
_cell.length_b   1.000
_cell.length_c   1.000
_cell.angle_alpha   90.00
_cell.angle_beta   90.00
_cell.angle_gamma   90.00
#
_symmetry.space_group_name_H-M   'P 1'
#
loop_
_entity.id
_entity.type
_entity.pdbx_description
1 polymer ?
#
loop_
_entity_poly.entity_id
_entity_poly.type
_entity_poly.pdbx_seq_one_letter_code
_entity_poly.pdbx_strand_id
1 'polypeptide(L)'
;EPTAGQDFRHYTEIMSFLIELNQQGVTILMITHDMHLMLEYTSRTLVIGNGQLLADASPVEVLANLSLIAQANLTQTSLYTLAEKAGIPNQQDFVSMFIHYDKGVRKIWQ
;
A
#
# COMPACT_ATOMS: atom_id res chain seq x y z
N GLU A 1 -3.13 -5.54 12.49
CA GLU A 1 -3.64 -5.74 11.13
C GLU A 1 -5.16 -5.82 11.14
N PRO A 2 -5.86 -4.73 10.81
CA PRO A 2 -7.31 -4.69 10.92
C PRO A 2 -8.02 -5.63 9.93
N THR A 3 -7.33 -6.04 8.88
CA THR A 3 -7.88 -6.90 7.82
C THR A 3 -7.48 -8.36 7.92
N ALA A 4 -6.71 -8.73 8.95
CA ALA A 4 -6.25 -10.10 9.11
C ALA A 4 -7.43 -11.07 9.29
N GLY A 5 -7.45 -12.13 8.51
CA GLY A 5 -8.50 -13.14 8.55
C GLY A 5 -9.84 -12.72 7.96
N GLN A 6 -9.92 -11.54 7.35
CA GLN A 6 -11.15 -11.05 6.71
C GLN A 6 -11.18 -11.39 5.22
N ASP A 7 -12.36 -11.65 4.69
CA ASP A 7 -12.54 -11.75 3.25
C ASP A 7 -12.47 -10.36 2.59
N PHE A 8 -12.42 -10.33 1.26
CA PHE A 8 -12.26 -9.10 0.50
C PHE A 8 -13.37 -8.07 0.77
N ARG A 9 -14.60 -8.51 0.97
CA ARG A 9 -15.73 -7.62 1.25
C ARG A 9 -15.57 -6.93 2.61
N HIS A 10 -15.28 -7.70 3.65
CA HIS A 10 -15.06 -7.16 5.00
C HIS A 10 -13.83 -6.27 5.05
N TYR A 11 -12.79 -6.65 4.36
CA TYR A 11 -11.58 -5.85 4.19
C TYR A 11 -11.92 -4.44 3.66
N THR A 12 -12.69 -4.38 2.57
CA THR A 12 -13.07 -3.11 1.94
C THR A 12 -13.94 -2.27 2.87
N GLU A 13 -14.88 -2.87 3.58
CA GLU A 13 -15.75 -2.19 4.54
C GLU A 13 -14.94 -1.58 5.69
N ILE A 14 -14.01 -2.33 6.25
CA ILE A 14 -13.13 -1.85 7.33
C ILE A 14 -12.31 -0.64 6.85
N MET A 15 -11.70 -0.75 5.69
CA MET A 15 -10.85 0.32 5.17
C MET A 15 -11.66 1.57 4.82
N SER A 16 -12.87 1.42 4.29
CA SER A 16 -13.77 2.54 4.02
C SER A 16 -14.14 3.27 5.30
N PHE A 17 -14.45 2.54 6.36
CA PHE A 17 -14.75 3.11 7.67
C PHE A 17 -13.57 3.90 8.23
N LEU A 18 -12.36 3.37 8.13
CA LEU A 18 -11.16 4.05 8.59
C LEU A 18 -10.88 5.33 7.80
N ILE A 19 -11.14 5.32 6.50
CA ILE A 19 -11.02 6.52 5.65
C ILE A 19 -12.00 7.60 6.11
N GLU A 20 -13.25 7.25 6.38
CA GLU A 20 -14.23 8.21 6.88
C GLU A 20 -13.80 8.85 8.19
N LEU A 21 -13.31 8.05 9.14
CA LEU A 21 -12.78 8.56 10.40
C LEU A 21 -11.61 9.53 10.17
N ASN A 22 -10.71 9.19 9.28
CA ASN A 22 -9.58 10.04 8.95
C ASN A 22 -10.01 11.38 8.35
N GLN A 23 -11.02 11.37 7.48
CA GLN A 23 -11.58 12.58 6.90
C GLN A 23 -12.25 13.48 7.94
N GLN A 24 -12.72 12.91 9.04
CA GLN A 24 -13.27 13.64 10.17
C GLN A 24 -12.21 14.19 11.13
N GLY A 25 -10.93 14.03 10.82
CA GLY A 25 -9.82 14.54 11.60
C GLY A 25 -9.19 13.53 12.56
N VAL A 26 -9.60 12.27 12.51
CA VAL A 26 -9.00 11.21 13.33
C VAL A 26 -7.71 10.73 12.68
N THR A 27 -6.62 10.73 13.43
CA THR A 27 -5.35 10.17 12.98
C THR A 27 -5.41 8.64 13.05
N ILE A 28 -5.12 7.96 11.95
CA ILE A 28 -5.13 6.50 11.88
C ILE A 28 -3.69 6.01 11.73
N LEU A 29 -3.26 5.20 12.68
CA LEU A 29 -1.99 4.47 12.61
C LEU A 29 -2.30 2.98 12.49
N MET A 30 -1.79 2.36 11.43
CA MET A 30 -2.05 0.96 11.12
C MET A 30 -0.74 0.20 10.97
N ILE A 31 -0.69 -0.99 11.55
CA ILE A 31 0.44 -1.90 11.37
C ILE A 31 0.00 -3.01 10.42
N THR A 32 0.76 -3.21 9.36
CA THR A 32 0.47 -4.25 8.38
C THR A 32 1.73 -4.72 7.67
N HIS A 33 1.72 -5.93 7.17
CA HIS A 33 2.69 -6.42 6.19
C HIS A 33 2.05 -6.68 4.83
N ASP A 34 0.81 -6.25 4.64
CA ASP A 34 0.11 -6.31 3.35
C ASP A 34 0.51 -5.09 2.51
N MET A 35 1.38 -5.32 1.55
CA MET A 35 1.92 -4.26 0.71
C MET A 35 0.87 -3.67 -0.23
N HIS A 36 -0.10 -4.46 -0.66
CA HIS A 36 -1.19 -3.98 -1.50
C HIS A 36 -2.10 -3.01 -0.73
N LEU A 37 -2.48 -3.39 0.49
CA LEU A 37 -3.24 -2.52 1.40
C LEU A 37 -2.50 -1.20 1.64
N MET A 38 -1.21 -1.28 1.89
CA MET A 38 -0.38 -0.10 2.12
C MET A 38 -0.42 0.85 0.92
N LEU A 39 -0.23 0.32 -0.29
CA LEU A 39 -0.26 1.12 -1.52
C LEU A 39 -1.61 1.79 -1.75
N GLU A 40 -2.68 1.07 -1.47
CA GLU A 40 -4.03 1.51 -1.80
C GLU A 40 -4.59 2.53 -0.80
N TYR A 41 -4.33 2.34 0.48
CA TYR A 41 -5.05 3.05 1.54
C TYR A 41 -4.21 4.00 2.37
N THR A 42 -2.89 4.01 2.23
CA THR A 42 -2.04 4.88 3.04
C THR A 42 -1.33 5.92 2.19
N SER A 43 -1.00 7.05 2.82
CA SER A 43 -0.24 8.14 2.18
C SER A 43 1.16 8.29 2.77
N ARG A 44 1.39 7.76 3.95
CA ARG A 44 2.67 7.81 4.65
C ARG A 44 2.98 6.46 5.25
N THR A 45 4.20 6.02 5.08
CA THR A 45 4.66 4.71 5.54
C THR A 45 5.93 4.86 6.35
N LEU A 46 5.91 4.29 7.55
CA LEU A 46 7.09 4.13 8.38
C LEU A 46 7.56 2.69 8.25
N VAL A 47 8.79 2.50 7.84
CA VAL A 47 9.38 1.16 7.73
C VAL A 47 10.30 0.93 8.90
N ILE A 48 10.03 -0.11 9.67
CA ILE A 48 10.79 -0.47 10.86
C ILE A 48 11.44 -1.84 10.61
N GLY A 49 12.72 -1.93 10.87
CA GLY A 49 13.47 -3.18 10.77
C GLY A 49 14.67 -3.13 11.71
N ASN A 50 15.04 -4.28 12.26
CA ASN A 50 16.17 -4.42 13.18
C ASN A 50 16.12 -3.42 14.35
N GLY A 51 14.93 -3.11 14.85
CA GLY A 51 14.75 -2.17 15.95
C GLY A 51 14.97 -0.69 15.58
N GLN A 52 15.00 -0.36 14.31
CA GLN A 52 15.29 0.98 13.81
C GLN A 52 14.24 1.44 12.80
N LEU A 53 14.05 2.75 12.71
CA LEU A 53 13.28 3.37 11.62
C LEU A 53 14.16 3.41 10.37
N LEU A 54 13.81 2.63 9.36
CA LEU A 54 14.56 2.53 8.12
C LEU A 54 14.10 3.55 7.08
N ALA A 55 12.84 3.93 7.10
CA ALA A 55 12.30 4.90 6.15
C ALA A 55 11.01 5.54 6.68
N ASP A 56 10.75 6.76 6.22
CA ASP A 56 9.53 7.51 6.42
C ASP A 56 9.22 8.20 5.08
N ALA A 57 8.36 7.59 4.28
CA ALA A 57 8.12 8.00 2.89
C ALA A 57 6.73 7.56 2.43
N SER A 58 6.36 7.90 1.20
CA SER A 58 5.14 7.36 0.60
C SER A 58 5.26 5.86 0.35
N PRO A 59 4.13 5.12 0.33
CA PRO A 59 4.18 3.68 0.05
C PRO A 59 4.83 3.34 -1.29
N VAL A 60 4.59 4.15 -2.30
CA VAL A 60 5.14 3.95 -3.64
C VAL A 60 6.66 4.07 -3.63
N GLU A 61 7.19 5.09 -2.95
CA GLU A 61 8.64 5.27 -2.80
C GLU A 61 9.29 4.12 -2.04
N VAL A 62 8.65 3.66 -0.97
CA VAL A 62 9.14 2.52 -0.17
C VAL A 62 9.27 1.27 -1.03
N LEU A 63 8.24 0.92 -1.78
CA LEU A 63 8.21 -0.33 -2.55
C LEU A 63 9.03 -0.25 -3.84
N ALA A 64 9.39 0.93 -4.30
CA ALA A 64 10.32 1.11 -5.42
C ALA A 64 11.79 1.00 -4.99
N ASN A 65 12.09 1.07 -3.71
CA ASN A 65 13.45 1.01 -3.19
C ASN A 65 13.85 -0.43 -2.88
N LEU A 66 14.56 -1.07 -3.80
CA LEU A 66 14.96 -2.48 -3.67
C LEU A 66 15.88 -2.73 -2.47
N SER A 67 16.77 -1.79 -2.15
CA SER A 67 17.65 -1.90 -0.98
C SER A 67 16.84 -1.90 0.32
N LEU A 68 15.87 -1.01 0.43
CA LEU A 68 14.99 -0.91 1.59
C LEU A 68 14.13 -2.17 1.74
N ILE A 69 13.59 -2.70 0.65
CA ILE A 69 12.81 -3.94 0.63
C ILE A 69 13.65 -5.09 1.19
N ALA A 70 14.90 -5.20 0.76
CA ALA A 70 15.81 -6.24 1.23
C ALA A 70 16.12 -6.08 2.73
N GLN A 71 16.41 -4.87 3.20
CA GLN A 71 16.73 -4.59 4.61
C GLN A 71 15.54 -4.85 5.54
N ALA A 72 14.33 -4.51 5.10
CA ALA A 72 13.12 -4.67 5.89
C ALA A 72 12.45 -6.03 5.71
N ASN A 73 13.00 -6.91 4.89
CA ASN A 73 12.44 -8.21 4.55
C ASN A 73 11.00 -8.09 4.01
N LEU A 74 10.76 -7.08 3.20
CA LEU A 74 9.48 -6.84 2.53
C LEU A 74 9.42 -7.59 1.20
N THR A 75 8.21 -7.76 0.70
CA THR A 75 7.97 -8.36 -0.62
C THR A 75 7.52 -7.28 -1.58
N GLN A 76 8.20 -7.15 -2.71
CA GLN A 76 7.79 -6.25 -3.78
C GLN A 76 6.45 -6.74 -4.37
N THR A 77 5.56 -5.81 -4.67
CA THR A 77 4.25 -6.18 -5.23
C THR A 77 4.37 -6.73 -6.65
N SER A 78 3.40 -7.54 -7.04
CA SER A 78 3.33 -8.08 -8.40
C SER A 78 3.20 -6.99 -9.47
N LEU A 79 2.63 -5.84 -9.14
CA LEU A 79 2.54 -4.71 -10.06
C LEU A 79 3.92 -4.15 -10.43
N TYR A 80 4.82 -4.02 -9.46
CA TYR A 80 6.20 -3.59 -9.72
C TYR A 80 6.93 -4.62 -10.57
N THR A 81 6.77 -5.90 -10.25
CA THR A 81 7.37 -7.00 -11.02
C THR A 81 6.85 -7.00 -12.46
N LEU A 82 5.56 -6.80 -12.66
CA LEU A 82 4.96 -6.70 -14.00
C LEU A 82 5.52 -5.51 -14.77
N ALA A 83 5.57 -4.34 -14.15
CA ALA A 83 6.11 -3.13 -14.79
C ALA A 83 7.58 -3.31 -15.19
N GLU A 84 8.39 -3.92 -14.34
CA GLU A 84 9.79 -4.21 -14.63
C GLU A 84 9.93 -5.16 -15.82
N LYS A 85 9.19 -6.27 -15.82
CA LYS A 85 9.23 -7.26 -16.90
C LYS A 85 8.69 -6.73 -18.23
N ALA A 86 7.72 -5.83 -18.18
CA ALA A 86 7.16 -5.19 -19.36
C ALA A 86 8.03 -4.04 -19.89
N GLY A 87 9.10 -3.66 -19.20
CA GLY A 87 9.99 -2.59 -19.61
C GLY A 87 9.40 -1.20 -19.46
N ILE A 88 8.46 -1.02 -18.54
CA ILE A 88 7.84 0.29 -18.29
C ILE A 88 8.86 1.20 -17.58
N PRO A 89 9.18 2.39 -18.14
CA PRO A 89 10.29 3.20 -17.66
C PRO A 89 10.04 3.84 -16.29
N ASN A 90 8.80 4.14 -15.92
CA ASN A 90 8.46 4.69 -14.61
C ASN A 90 7.48 3.77 -13.90
N GLN A 91 8.02 2.86 -13.11
CA GLN A 91 7.25 1.84 -12.39
C GLN A 91 6.37 2.46 -11.30
N GLN A 92 6.84 3.51 -10.63
CA GLN A 92 6.06 4.19 -9.59
C GLN A 92 4.79 4.81 -10.15
N ASP A 93 4.90 5.52 -11.26
CA ASP A 93 3.75 6.13 -11.91
C ASP A 93 2.76 5.08 -12.43
N PHE A 94 3.27 3.99 -12.98
CA PHE A 94 2.44 2.88 -13.45
C PHE A 94 1.64 2.26 -12.30
N VAL A 95 2.28 1.95 -11.20
CA VAL A 95 1.61 1.35 -10.03
C VAL A 95 0.60 2.30 -9.43
N SER A 96 0.95 3.57 -9.26
CA SER A 96 0.04 4.59 -8.74
C SER A 96 -1.20 4.76 -9.62
N MET A 97 -1.02 4.79 -10.93
CA MET A 97 -2.10 4.92 -11.89
C MET A 97 -3.01 3.68 -11.87
N PHE A 98 -2.42 2.48 -11.80
CA PHE A 98 -3.18 1.23 -11.71
C PHE A 98 -4.03 1.18 -10.44
N ILE A 99 -3.47 1.50 -9.29
CA ILE A 99 -4.18 1.52 -8.02
C ILE A 99 -5.35 2.50 -8.07
N HIS A 100 -5.14 3.68 -8.62
CA HIS A 100 -6.19 4.69 -8.76
C HIS A 100 -7.34 4.19 -9.67
N TYR A 101 -7.00 3.60 -10.79
CA TYR A 101 -7.98 3.01 -11.71
C TYR A 101 -8.77 1.87 -11.06
N ASP A 102 -8.08 0.95 -10.42
CA ASP A 102 -8.68 -0.21 -9.74
C ASP A 102 -9.67 0.22 -8.66
N LYS A 103 -9.34 1.23 -7.86
CA LYS A 103 -10.26 1.82 -6.88
C LYS A 103 -11.52 2.37 -7.52
N GLY A 104 -11.37 3.08 -8.63
CA GLY A 104 -12.50 3.65 -9.38
C GLY A 104 -13.45 2.58 -9.89
N VAL A 105 -12.92 1.51 -10.46
CA VAL A 105 -13.71 0.37 -10.97
C VAL A 105 -14.43 -0.33 -9.84
N ARG A 106 -13.77 -0.57 -8.71
CA ARG A 106 -14.40 -1.23 -7.57
C ARG A 106 -15.55 -0.43 -6.98
N LYS A 107 -15.47 0.90 -6.97
CA LYS A 107 -16.57 1.76 -6.53
C LYS A 107 -17.82 1.60 -7.40
N ILE A 108 -17.65 1.34 -8.67
CA ILE A 108 -18.77 1.12 -9.60
C ILE A 108 -19.49 -0.20 -9.27
N TRP A 109 -18.76 -1.21 -8.84
CA TRP A 109 -19.29 -2.56 -8.58
C TRP A 109 -19.70 -2.78 -7.12
N GLN A 110 -19.43 -1.84 -6.24
CA GLN A 110 -19.90 -1.84 -4.86
C GLN A 110 -21.24 -1.11 -4.77
#